data_1e0c17b2a5bf9a4354d62a3049ab6cf6
#
_entry.id   1e0c17b2a5bf9a4354d62a3049ab6cf6
#
_cell.length_a   1.000
_cell.length_b   1.000
_cell.length_c   1.000
_cell.angle_alpha   90.00
_cell.angle_beta   90.00
_cell.angle_gamma   90.00
#
_symmetry.space_group_name_H-M   'P 1'
#
loop_
_entity.id
_entity.type
_entity.pdbx_description
1 polymer ?
#
loop_
_entity_poly.entity_id
_entity_poly.type
_entity_poly.pdbx_seq_one_letter_code
_entity_poly.pdbx_strand_id
1 'polypeptide(L)'
;MCQIYQYKFIDKTKNWRDAKHHCRRQYTDLATVYDMTDMKAMEQLSGGDAWIGLNRRGNVNTWKWSDGSSSTFRLNSVNKASGGKCVSTQSGEWSSAPCNELKPFFCYKDKMKLIDEEKTWEEALDYCREKHDDLVSITDQAQQESVQNKVGTARTPFIWLGLRYTCTLNIWFWVNGEVLNYDNWNSTQSPDCYSAAAMNTTDYKWVKQMDNETFNFICVK
;
A
#
# COMPACT_ATOMS: atom_id res chain seq x y z
N MET A 1 9.67 -10.21 -3.87
CA MET A 1 9.16 -8.91 -3.40
C MET A 1 7.66 -8.93 -3.51
N CYS A 2 6.97 -9.00 -2.39
CA CYS A 2 5.50 -9.04 -2.36
C CYS A 2 4.96 -7.63 -2.66
N GLN A 3 4.62 -7.40 -3.92
CA GLN A 3 4.04 -6.13 -4.34
C GLN A 3 2.57 -6.08 -3.91
N ILE A 4 2.26 -5.30 -2.89
CA ILE A 4 0.90 -5.15 -2.33
C ILE A 4 -0.07 -4.43 -3.27
N TYR A 5 0.43 -3.83 -4.35
CA TYR A 5 -0.35 -3.22 -5.42
C TYR A 5 -0.02 -3.84 -6.77
N GLN A 6 -1.03 -3.99 -7.59
CA GLN A 6 -0.88 -4.36 -8.99
C GLN A 6 -1.31 -3.20 -9.88
N TYR A 7 -0.36 -2.66 -10.65
CA TYR A 7 -0.63 -1.60 -11.62
C TYR A 7 -1.14 -2.17 -12.93
N LYS A 8 -2.01 -1.42 -13.59
CA LYS A 8 -2.55 -1.74 -14.90
C LYS A 8 -2.59 -0.49 -15.77
N PHE A 9 -1.93 -0.53 -16.91
CA PHE A 9 -2.07 0.49 -17.95
C PHE A 9 -3.34 0.27 -18.75
N ILE A 10 -4.13 1.33 -18.94
CA ILE A 10 -5.35 1.35 -19.72
C ILE A 10 -5.15 2.25 -20.92
N ASP A 11 -5.02 1.63 -22.09
CA ASP A 11 -4.83 2.30 -23.38
C ASP A 11 -6.16 2.81 -23.95
N LYS A 12 -6.89 3.56 -23.16
CA LYS A 12 -8.12 4.28 -23.56
C LYS A 12 -8.04 5.70 -23.07
N THR A 13 -8.08 6.65 -23.97
CA THR A 13 -7.99 8.06 -23.58
C THR A 13 -9.27 8.52 -22.89
N LYS A 14 -9.10 9.13 -21.70
CA LYS A 14 -10.17 9.74 -20.92
C LYS A 14 -9.64 10.99 -20.23
N ASN A 15 -10.55 11.93 -19.92
CA ASN A 15 -10.22 12.98 -18.96
C ASN A 15 -9.97 12.36 -17.57
N TRP A 16 -9.28 13.09 -16.71
CA TRP A 16 -8.86 12.57 -15.41
C TRP A 16 -10.02 12.06 -14.54
N ARG A 17 -11.17 12.76 -14.55
CA ARG A 17 -12.34 12.37 -13.77
C ARG A 17 -12.94 11.06 -14.28
N ASP A 18 -13.06 10.90 -15.58
CA ASP A 18 -13.63 9.68 -16.19
C ASP A 18 -12.66 8.50 -16.07
N ALA A 19 -11.35 8.76 -16.15
CA ALA A 19 -10.32 7.76 -15.87
C ALA A 19 -10.43 7.25 -14.43
N LYS A 20 -10.56 8.15 -13.44
CA LYS A 20 -10.79 7.78 -12.04
C LYS A 20 -12.07 6.93 -11.87
N HIS A 21 -13.18 7.33 -12.48
CA HIS A 21 -14.41 6.54 -12.41
C HIS A 21 -14.26 5.17 -13.05
N HIS A 22 -13.49 5.05 -14.13
CA HIS A 22 -13.20 3.76 -14.76
C HIS A 22 -12.41 2.86 -13.82
N CYS A 23 -11.32 3.37 -13.22
CA CYS A 23 -10.50 2.61 -12.28
C CYS A 23 -11.32 2.15 -11.06
N ARG A 24 -12.14 3.01 -10.48
CA ARG A 24 -12.98 2.66 -9.32
C ARG A 24 -14.02 1.58 -9.58
N ARG A 25 -14.44 1.41 -10.83
CA ARG A 25 -15.41 0.34 -11.19
C ARG A 25 -14.77 -1.01 -11.41
N GLN A 26 -13.52 -1.08 -11.84
CA GLN A 26 -12.86 -2.33 -12.26
C GLN A 26 -11.61 -2.67 -11.42
N TYR A 27 -11.08 -1.69 -10.74
CA TYR A 27 -9.87 -1.75 -9.90
C TYR A 27 -10.13 -1.02 -8.58
N THR A 28 -9.09 -0.58 -7.90
CA THR A 28 -9.25 0.21 -6.66
C THR A 28 -9.42 1.71 -6.96
N ASP A 29 -8.46 2.32 -7.66
CA ASP A 29 -8.51 3.73 -8.07
C ASP A 29 -7.49 3.98 -9.19
N LEU A 30 -7.34 5.24 -9.64
CA LEU A 30 -6.16 5.70 -10.38
C LEU A 30 -4.90 5.41 -9.56
N ALA A 31 -3.80 5.13 -10.26
CA ALA A 31 -2.55 4.73 -9.61
C ALA A 31 -2.08 5.74 -8.56
N THR A 32 -1.93 5.29 -7.34
CA THR A 32 -1.18 5.94 -6.25
C THR A 32 0.23 5.37 -6.26
N VAL A 33 1.21 6.23 -6.04
CA VAL A 33 2.63 5.88 -6.07
C VAL A 33 3.23 6.17 -4.70
N TYR A 34 3.90 5.20 -4.13
CA TYR A 34 4.49 5.32 -2.80
C TYR A 34 6.01 5.50 -2.85
N ASP A 35 6.67 4.95 -3.89
CA ASP A 35 8.11 5.00 -4.04
C ASP A 35 8.59 4.87 -5.50
N MET A 36 9.91 4.81 -5.69
CA MET A 36 10.53 4.60 -7.01
C MET A 36 10.35 3.18 -7.55
N THR A 37 10.03 2.21 -6.71
CA THR A 37 9.75 0.82 -7.16
C THR A 37 8.42 0.78 -7.89
N ASP A 38 7.41 1.45 -7.35
CA ASP A 38 6.11 1.65 -7.99
C ASP A 38 6.26 2.36 -9.35
N MET A 39 7.07 3.42 -9.40
CA MET A 39 7.35 4.14 -10.65
C MET A 39 7.94 3.22 -11.72
N LYS A 40 8.95 2.43 -11.37
CA LYS A 40 9.57 1.47 -12.29
C LYS A 40 8.58 0.41 -12.78
N ALA A 41 7.71 -0.09 -11.88
CA ALA A 41 6.68 -1.06 -12.25
C ALA A 41 5.68 -0.48 -13.25
N MET A 42 5.32 0.80 -13.11
CA MET A 42 4.45 1.49 -14.06
C MET A 42 5.14 1.75 -15.40
N GLU A 43 6.40 2.18 -15.41
CA GLU A 43 7.20 2.39 -16.61
C GLU A 43 7.35 1.13 -17.46
N GLN A 44 7.50 -0.04 -16.83
CA GLN A 44 7.54 -1.32 -17.53
C GLN A 44 6.22 -1.65 -18.26
N LEU A 45 5.10 -1.08 -17.81
CA LEU A 45 3.80 -1.26 -18.47
C LEU A 45 3.59 -0.27 -19.63
N SER A 46 4.05 0.95 -19.49
CA SER A 46 4.05 1.99 -20.54
C SER A 46 4.92 3.20 -20.15
N GLY A 47 5.73 3.66 -21.07
CA GLY A 47 6.46 4.95 -20.95
C GLY A 47 5.70 6.15 -21.54
N GLY A 48 4.46 5.96 -22.00
CA GLY A 48 3.64 7.03 -22.59
C GLY A 48 3.05 7.99 -21.56
N ASP A 49 2.59 9.15 -22.02
CA ASP A 49 1.91 10.14 -21.17
C ASP A 49 0.55 9.62 -20.68
N ALA A 50 0.41 9.38 -19.40
CA ALA A 50 -0.75 8.74 -18.80
C ALA A 50 -1.14 9.32 -17.43
N TRP A 51 -2.43 9.45 -17.16
CA TRP A 51 -2.93 9.92 -15.86
C TRP A 51 -2.55 9.01 -14.71
N ILE A 52 -2.23 9.63 -13.57
CA ILE A 52 -2.13 9.00 -12.25
C ILE A 52 -3.11 9.65 -11.27
N GLY A 53 -3.24 9.10 -10.06
CA GLY A 53 -4.21 9.57 -9.05
C GLY A 53 -3.90 10.90 -8.40
N LEU A 54 -2.75 11.52 -8.65
CA LEU A 54 -2.35 12.75 -8.00
C LEU A 54 -3.08 13.96 -8.59
N ASN A 55 -3.70 14.75 -7.72
CA ASN A 55 -4.45 15.94 -8.13
C ASN A 55 -4.47 17.01 -7.04
N ARG A 56 -4.83 18.25 -7.42
CA ARG A 56 -5.10 19.35 -6.48
C ARG A 56 -6.49 19.93 -6.74
N ARG A 57 -7.23 20.23 -5.68
CA ARG A 57 -8.60 20.76 -5.77
C ARG A 57 -8.66 22.22 -5.31
N GLY A 58 -9.50 23.00 -5.96
CA GLY A 58 -9.73 24.40 -5.61
C GLY A 58 -8.46 25.26 -5.80
N ASN A 59 -8.30 26.26 -4.91
CA ASN A 59 -7.16 27.16 -4.87
C ASN A 59 -6.08 26.72 -3.87
N VAL A 60 -6.20 25.49 -3.36
CA VAL A 60 -5.24 24.91 -2.39
C VAL A 60 -4.06 24.33 -3.16
N ASN A 61 -2.86 24.75 -2.80
CA ASN A 61 -1.63 24.35 -3.48
C ASN A 61 -1.09 22.97 -3.01
N THR A 62 -1.97 22.13 -2.46
CA THR A 62 -1.61 20.82 -1.90
C THR A 62 -2.02 19.72 -2.86
N TRP A 63 -1.07 18.90 -3.26
CA TRP A 63 -1.32 17.69 -4.03
C TRP A 63 -1.87 16.57 -3.14
N LYS A 64 -2.94 15.91 -3.59
CA LYS A 64 -3.58 14.79 -2.90
C LYS A 64 -3.82 13.63 -3.86
N TRP A 65 -3.69 12.43 -3.35
CA TRP A 65 -4.07 11.22 -4.07
C TRP A 65 -5.59 11.07 -4.14
N SER A 66 -6.09 10.53 -5.25
CA SER A 66 -7.54 10.40 -5.51
C SER A 66 -8.24 9.44 -4.57
N ASP A 67 -7.52 8.44 -4.07
CA ASP A 67 -7.99 7.43 -3.11
C ASP A 67 -7.96 7.92 -1.65
N GLY A 68 -7.37 9.09 -1.39
CA GLY A 68 -7.20 9.64 -0.04
C GLY A 68 -5.95 9.15 0.68
N SER A 69 -5.09 8.39 0.00
CA SER A 69 -3.83 7.88 0.55
C SER A 69 -2.96 9.01 1.13
N SER A 70 -2.28 8.69 2.23
CA SER A 70 -1.33 9.56 2.92
C SER A 70 0.06 9.60 2.28
N SER A 71 0.31 8.81 1.20
CA SER A 71 1.61 8.80 0.53
C SER A 71 2.15 10.20 0.28
N THR A 72 3.35 10.45 0.77
CA THR A 72 4.08 11.71 0.63
C THR A 72 5.01 11.73 -0.57
N PHE A 73 5.15 10.59 -1.26
CA PHE A 73 6.02 10.48 -2.43
C PHE A 73 5.61 11.47 -3.53
N ARG A 74 6.57 12.29 -3.96
CA ARG A 74 6.38 13.32 -5.00
C ARG A 74 7.67 13.45 -5.81
N LEU A 75 7.53 13.53 -7.14
CA LEU A 75 8.62 13.93 -8.00
C LEU A 75 8.68 15.47 -8.11
N ASN A 76 9.89 16.03 -8.08
CA ASN A 76 10.10 17.48 -8.13
C ASN A 76 9.56 18.11 -9.41
N SER A 77 9.46 17.33 -10.48
CA SER A 77 8.93 17.77 -11.78
C SER A 77 7.48 18.25 -11.70
N VAL A 78 6.66 17.69 -10.80
CA VAL A 78 5.25 18.08 -10.66
C VAL A 78 5.04 19.54 -10.26
N ASN A 79 6.00 20.12 -9.54
CA ASN A 79 5.95 21.50 -9.08
C ASN A 79 6.44 22.51 -10.15
N LYS A 80 7.13 22.04 -11.18
CA LYS A 80 7.69 22.87 -12.26
C LYS A 80 6.70 23.10 -13.41
N ALA A 81 5.68 22.25 -13.53
CA ALA A 81 4.71 22.34 -14.61
C ALA A 81 3.64 23.40 -14.31
N SER A 82 3.52 24.37 -15.17
CA SER A 82 2.57 25.48 -15.07
C SER A 82 1.18 25.08 -15.55
N GLY A 83 0.18 25.14 -14.64
CA GLY A 83 -1.20 25.39 -15.04
C GLY A 83 -2.21 24.25 -14.88
N GLY A 84 -1.83 23.01 -14.62
CA GLY A 84 -2.77 21.90 -14.45
C GLY A 84 -3.10 21.56 -13.00
N LYS A 85 -4.26 20.92 -12.78
CA LYS A 85 -4.69 20.43 -11.47
C LYS A 85 -4.64 18.89 -11.35
N CYS A 86 -4.32 18.19 -12.43
CA CYS A 86 -4.21 16.75 -12.51
C CYS A 86 -2.81 16.37 -12.99
N VAL A 87 -2.31 15.22 -12.58
CA VAL A 87 -0.95 14.79 -12.87
C VAL A 87 -0.95 13.59 -13.81
N SER A 88 -0.09 13.65 -14.81
CA SER A 88 0.27 12.52 -15.65
C SER A 88 1.75 12.16 -15.49
N THR A 89 2.10 10.95 -15.85
CA THR A 89 3.48 10.45 -15.88
C THR A 89 3.89 10.15 -17.31
N GLN A 90 5.12 10.48 -17.66
CA GLN A 90 5.74 10.14 -18.95
C GLN A 90 7.21 9.86 -18.76
N SER A 91 7.66 8.65 -19.12
CA SER A 91 9.08 8.24 -19.03
C SER A 91 9.71 8.55 -17.66
N GLY A 92 9.00 8.22 -16.57
CA GLY A 92 9.47 8.44 -15.21
C GLY A 92 9.37 9.86 -14.66
N GLU A 93 8.92 10.81 -15.45
CA GLU A 93 8.67 12.20 -15.02
C GLU A 93 7.18 12.46 -14.78
N TRP A 94 6.87 13.39 -13.88
CA TRP A 94 5.50 13.83 -13.64
C TRP A 94 5.28 15.24 -14.15
N SER A 95 4.14 15.43 -14.80
CA SER A 95 3.71 16.75 -15.24
C SER A 95 2.29 17.05 -14.80
N SER A 96 2.00 18.32 -14.48
CA SER A 96 0.64 18.76 -14.22
C SER A 96 0.00 19.26 -15.52
N ALA A 97 -1.25 18.84 -15.75
CA ALA A 97 -2.01 19.16 -16.95
C ALA A 97 -3.47 19.53 -16.61
N PRO A 98 -4.18 20.21 -17.53
CA PRO A 98 -5.61 20.42 -17.42
C PRO A 98 -6.36 19.07 -17.31
N CYS A 99 -7.22 18.94 -16.30
CA CYS A 99 -7.91 17.66 -16.01
C CYS A 99 -8.89 17.21 -17.11
N ASN A 100 -9.22 18.07 -18.05
CA ASN A 100 -10.10 17.78 -19.21
C ASN A 100 -9.35 17.24 -20.43
N GLU A 101 -8.03 17.21 -20.42
CA GLU A 101 -7.26 16.55 -21.47
C GLU A 101 -7.56 15.06 -21.51
N LEU A 102 -7.50 14.49 -22.70
CA LEU A 102 -7.74 13.06 -22.92
C LEU A 102 -6.39 12.32 -22.96
N LYS A 103 -6.14 11.47 -21.98
CA LYS A 103 -4.92 10.66 -21.89
C LYS A 103 -5.28 9.22 -21.52
N PRO A 104 -4.42 8.23 -21.88
CA PRO A 104 -4.39 6.93 -21.22
C PRO A 104 -4.19 7.11 -19.71
N PHE A 105 -4.33 6.04 -18.95
CA PHE A 105 -4.22 6.16 -17.50
C PHE A 105 -3.76 4.86 -16.84
N PHE A 106 -3.19 4.99 -15.67
CA PHE A 106 -2.85 3.86 -14.81
C PHE A 106 -3.89 3.69 -13.71
N CYS A 107 -4.42 2.47 -13.61
CA CYS A 107 -5.17 2.02 -12.46
C CYS A 107 -4.27 1.17 -11.54
N TYR A 108 -4.64 1.06 -10.26
CA TYR A 108 -4.05 0.06 -9.39
C TYR A 108 -5.13 -0.82 -8.76
N LYS A 109 -4.75 -2.05 -8.45
CA LYS A 109 -5.53 -2.98 -7.64
C LYS A 109 -4.79 -3.22 -6.34
N ASP A 110 -5.45 -2.89 -5.24
CA ASP A 110 -4.97 -3.20 -3.91
C ASP A 110 -5.15 -4.71 -3.65
N LYS A 111 -4.09 -5.38 -3.30
CA LYS A 111 -4.05 -6.81 -3.01
C LYS A 111 -4.28 -7.12 -1.53
N MET A 112 -4.27 -6.11 -0.67
CA MET A 112 -4.48 -6.28 0.75
C MET A 112 -5.96 -6.36 1.09
N LYS A 113 -6.32 -7.25 1.98
CA LYS A 113 -7.65 -7.38 2.54
C LYS A 113 -7.58 -7.46 4.06
N LEU A 114 -8.17 -6.47 4.74
CA LEU A 114 -8.41 -6.56 6.17
C LEU A 114 -9.51 -7.60 6.41
N ILE A 115 -9.24 -8.55 7.28
CA ILE A 115 -10.18 -9.59 7.70
C ILE A 115 -10.69 -9.20 9.08
N ASP A 116 -12.01 -9.07 9.17
CA ASP A 116 -12.75 -8.61 10.36
C ASP A 116 -13.07 -9.75 11.35
N GLU A 117 -12.50 -10.92 11.14
CA GLU A 117 -12.53 -12.03 12.08
C GLU A 117 -11.38 -11.88 13.07
N GLU A 118 -11.62 -12.27 14.31
CA GLU A 118 -10.59 -12.33 15.35
C GLU A 118 -10.05 -13.77 15.41
N LYS A 119 -8.75 -13.92 15.16
CA LYS A 119 -8.07 -15.22 15.12
C LYS A 119 -6.75 -15.14 15.84
N THR A 120 -6.28 -16.28 16.36
CA THR A 120 -4.89 -16.44 16.79
C THR A 120 -3.97 -16.24 15.61
N TRP A 121 -2.68 -15.99 15.85
CA TRP A 121 -1.74 -15.73 14.76
C TRP A 121 -1.65 -16.91 13.78
N GLU A 122 -1.64 -18.13 14.28
CA GLU A 122 -1.57 -19.35 13.46
C GLU A 122 -2.85 -19.55 12.64
N GLU A 123 -4.02 -19.39 13.27
CA GLU A 123 -5.30 -19.46 12.56
C GLU A 123 -5.43 -18.36 11.49
N ALA A 124 -4.89 -17.16 11.73
CA ALA A 124 -4.86 -16.07 10.76
C ALA A 124 -3.95 -16.38 9.56
N LEU A 125 -2.78 -16.97 9.82
CA LEU A 125 -1.86 -17.44 8.79
C LEU A 125 -2.52 -18.51 7.91
N ASP A 126 -3.13 -19.52 8.53
CA ASP A 126 -3.81 -20.61 7.82
C ASP A 126 -4.98 -20.07 6.99
N TYR A 127 -5.77 -19.15 7.56
CA TYR A 127 -6.86 -18.50 6.82
C TYR A 127 -6.35 -17.76 5.58
N CYS A 128 -5.27 -16.97 5.72
CA CYS A 128 -4.70 -16.25 4.58
C CYS A 128 -4.18 -17.21 3.51
N ARG A 129 -3.49 -18.27 3.89
CA ARG A 129 -2.94 -19.27 2.97
C ARG A 129 -4.01 -20.10 2.27
N GLU A 130 -5.13 -20.34 2.93
CA GLU A 130 -6.26 -21.06 2.31
C GLU A 130 -7.05 -20.19 1.32
N LYS A 131 -7.30 -18.92 1.64
CA LYS A 131 -8.25 -18.05 0.89
C LYS A 131 -7.59 -16.92 0.11
N HIS A 132 -6.32 -16.66 0.38
CA HIS A 132 -5.48 -15.62 -0.21
C HIS A 132 -4.09 -16.20 -0.48
N ASP A 133 -3.03 -15.41 -0.38
CA ASP A 133 -1.66 -15.91 -0.53
C ASP A 133 -0.98 -16.07 0.83
N ASP A 134 -0.89 -14.98 1.64
CA ASP A 134 -0.23 -15.02 2.96
C ASP A 134 -0.66 -13.84 3.85
N LEU A 135 -0.23 -13.84 5.12
CA LEU A 135 -0.30 -12.66 5.98
C LEU A 135 0.59 -11.54 5.43
N VAL A 136 0.16 -10.28 5.65
CA VAL A 136 0.88 -9.12 5.14
C VAL A 136 2.29 -9.00 5.73
N SER A 137 3.28 -8.79 4.86
CA SER A 137 4.64 -8.37 5.21
C SER A 137 4.81 -6.89 4.94
N ILE A 138 5.65 -6.23 5.74
CA ILE A 138 5.96 -4.80 5.60
C ILE A 138 7.49 -4.68 5.53
N THR A 139 8.01 -4.46 4.34
CA THR A 139 9.45 -4.49 4.06
C THR A 139 10.07 -3.11 3.83
N ASP A 140 9.23 -2.05 3.83
CA ASP A 140 9.65 -0.67 3.67
C ASP A 140 8.60 0.32 4.20
N GLN A 141 8.97 1.59 4.25
CA GLN A 141 8.11 2.67 4.73
C GLN A 141 6.85 2.85 3.86
N ALA A 142 6.95 2.63 2.55
CA ALA A 142 5.82 2.79 1.64
C ALA A 142 4.73 1.73 1.90
N GLN A 143 5.14 0.48 2.14
CA GLN A 143 4.23 -0.59 2.54
C GLN A 143 3.62 -0.32 3.92
N GLN A 144 4.41 0.21 4.86
CA GLN A 144 3.91 0.62 6.18
C GLN A 144 2.76 1.64 6.04
N GLU A 145 2.94 2.70 5.25
CA GLU A 145 1.91 3.70 4.98
C GLU A 145 0.67 3.09 4.30
N SER A 146 0.88 2.15 3.41
CA SER A 146 -0.20 1.44 2.71
C SER A 146 -1.04 0.59 3.65
N VAL A 147 -0.40 -0.15 4.56
CA VAL A 147 -1.06 -0.96 5.59
C VAL A 147 -1.81 -0.07 6.58
N GLN A 148 -1.22 1.05 7.01
CA GLN A 148 -1.88 2.03 7.90
C GLN A 148 -3.21 2.54 7.32
N ASN A 149 -3.26 2.82 6.02
CA ASN A 149 -4.50 3.24 5.36
C ASN A 149 -5.59 2.17 5.38
N LYS A 150 -5.23 0.90 5.58
CA LYS A 150 -6.16 -0.24 5.62
C LYS A 150 -6.79 -0.46 6.98
N VAL A 151 -6.06 -0.16 8.05
CA VAL A 151 -6.47 -0.56 9.41
C VAL A 151 -7.56 0.32 10.04
N GLY A 152 -7.93 1.43 9.42
CA GLY A 152 -8.93 2.36 9.97
C GLY A 152 -10.33 1.77 10.25
N THR A 153 -10.60 0.56 9.76
CA THR A 153 -11.86 -0.18 10.01
C THR A 153 -11.66 -1.42 10.87
N ALA A 154 -10.46 -1.67 11.38
CA ALA A 154 -10.21 -2.78 12.30
C ALA A 154 -10.99 -2.59 13.61
N ARG A 155 -11.48 -3.70 14.17
CA ARG A 155 -12.27 -3.69 15.42
C ARG A 155 -11.44 -4.05 16.64
N THR A 156 -10.27 -4.64 16.43
CA THR A 156 -9.33 -4.99 17.50
C THR A 156 -8.26 -3.91 17.65
N PRO A 157 -7.66 -3.73 18.84
CA PRO A 157 -6.63 -2.71 19.08
C PRO A 157 -5.31 -3.01 18.35
N PHE A 158 -5.15 -4.24 17.87
CA PHE A 158 -4.01 -4.70 17.11
C PHE A 158 -4.49 -5.46 15.87
N ILE A 159 -3.61 -5.56 14.87
CA ILE A 159 -3.78 -6.46 13.73
C ILE A 159 -2.55 -7.34 13.58
N TRP A 160 -2.73 -8.61 13.25
CA TRP A 160 -1.61 -9.51 12.99
C TRP A 160 -0.87 -9.13 11.71
N LEU A 161 0.47 -9.20 11.79
CA LEU A 161 1.39 -9.17 10.68
C LEU A 161 1.97 -10.56 10.44
N GLY A 162 2.50 -10.81 9.24
CA GLY A 162 3.17 -12.06 8.89
C GLY A 162 4.60 -12.18 9.45
N LEU A 163 4.89 -11.57 10.59
CA LEU A 163 6.20 -11.54 11.21
C LEU A 163 6.18 -12.35 12.52
N ARG A 164 7.03 -13.37 12.61
CA ARG A 164 7.13 -14.28 13.75
C ARG A 164 8.56 -14.39 14.24
N TYR A 165 8.70 -14.63 15.55
CA TYR A 165 9.98 -14.94 16.15
C TYR A 165 10.22 -16.44 16.20
N THR A 166 11.46 -16.87 16.00
CA THR A 166 11.88 -18.27 16.18
C THR A 166 13.03 -18.36 17.18
N CYS A 167 12.80 -19.14 18.25
CA CYS A 167 13.81 -19.40 19.26
C CYS A 167 14.98 -20.24 18.73
N THR A 168 14.76 -21.11 17.75
CA THR A 168 15.81 -21.97 17.20
C THR A 168 16.93 -21.16 16.56
N LEU A 169 16.56 -20.07 15.88
CA LEU A 169 17.51 -19.20 15.18
C LEU A 169 17.71 -17.86 15.90
N ASN A 170 16.88 -17.56 16.89
CA ASN A 170 16.90 -16.30 17.65
C ASN A 170 16.71 -15.07 16.76
N ILE A 171 15.79 -15.14 15.79
CA ILE A 171 15.48 -14.09 14.82
C ILE A 171 13.98 -13.90 14.63
N TRP A 172 13.60 -12.67 14.20
CA TRP A 172 12.33 -12.41 13.57
C TRP A 172 12.39 -12.70 12.08
N PHE A 173 11.35 -13.28 11.51
CA PHE A 173 11.28 -13.58 10.08
C PHE A 173 9.86 -13.37 9.53
N TRP A 174 9.79 -12.91 8.29
CA TRP A 174 8.54 -12.87 7.54
C TRP A 174 8.19 -14.26 7.02
N VAL A 175 6.92 -14.71 7.23
CA VAL A 175 6.47 -16.04 6.84
C VAL A 175 6.46 -16.29 5.34
N ASN A 176 6.43 -15.23 4.55
CA ASN A 176 6.55 -15.29 3.08
C ASN A 176 8.01 -15.32 2.57
N GLY A 177 9.00 -15.37 3.46
CA GLY A 177 10.43 -15.43 3.12
C GLY A 177 11.07 -14.09 2.74
N GLU A 178 10.37 -12.98 2.85
CA GLU A 178 10.96 -11.65 2.64
C GLU A 178 12.01 -11.32 3.71
N VAL A 179 13.00 -10.52 3.33
CA VAL A 179 14.08 -10.12 4.25
C VAL A 179 13.58 -9.00 5.17
N LEU A 180 13.88 -9.12 6.47
CA LEU A 180 13.58 -8.08 7.46
C LEU A 180 14.63 -6.95 7.39
N ASN A 181 14.44 -6.01 6.45
CA ASN A 181 15.30 -4.83 6.24
C ASN A 181 14.68 -3.54 6.78
N TYR A 182 13.44 -3.58 7.20
CA TYR A 182 12.66 -2.47 7.71
C TYR A 182 11.97 -2.92 9.00
N ASP A 183 11.90 -2.04 9.97
CA ASP A 183 11.12 -2.24 11.19
C ASP A 183 10.43 -0.95 11.63
N ASN A 184 9.37 -1.10 12.41
CA ASN A 184 8.60 0.00 12.99
C ASN A 184 8.17 -0.31 14.42
N TRP A 185 9.06 -0.95 15.19
CA TRP A 185 8.79 -1.34 16.57
C TRP A 185 8.53 -0.15 17.49
N ASN A 186 7.59 -0.29 18.40
CA ASN A 186 7.34 0.69 19.47
C ASN A 186 8.46 0.67 20.53
N SER A 187 8.91 -0.52 20.91
CA SER A 187 10.00 -0.73 21.87
C SER A 187 10.69 -2.05 21.60
N THR A 188 11.97 -2.14 21.96
CA THR A 188 12.75 -3.37 21.91
C THR A 188 12.43 -4.26 23.13
N GLN A 189 11.32 -4.97 23.09
CA GLN A 189 11.03 -6.02 24.07
C GLN A 189 11.69 -7.33 23.62
N SER A 190 12.33 -8.02 24.55
CA SER A 190 12.88 -9.34 24.26
C SER A 190 11.74 -10.31 23.88
N PRO A 191 11.79 -10.93 22.69
CA PRO A 191 10.78 -11.90 22.30
C PRO A 191 10.95 -13.24 23.04
N ASP A 192 9.91 -14.03 23.04
CA ASP A 192 9.91 -15.44 23.44
C ASP A 192 9.46 -16.33 22.28
N CYS A 193 9.46 -17.65 22.47
CA CYS A 193 9.17 -18.62 21.42
C CYS A 193 7.74 -18.56 20.88
N TYR A 194 6.85 -17.88 21.59
CA TYR A 194 5.43 -17.72 21.23
C TYR A 194 5.11 -16.31 20.75
N SER A 195 6.15 -15.53 20.41
CA SER A 195 5.99 -14.14 19.99
C SER A 195 5.67 -14.03 18.50
N ALA A 196 4.62 -13.28 18.20
CA ALA A 196 4.29 -12.80 16.86
C ALA A 196 4.16 -11.28 16.88
N ALA A 197 4.36 -10.64 15.73
CA ALA A 197 4.24 -9.20 15.61
C ALA A 197 2.80 -8.80 15.25
N ALA A 198 2.30 -7.81 15.95
CA ALA A 198 1.06 -7.14 15.65
C ALA A 198 1.29 -5.63 15.49
N MET A 199 0.50 -4.97 14.67
CA MET A 199 0.53 -3.52 14.54
C MET A 199 -0.61 -2.92 15.36
N ASN A 200 -0.29 -1.94 16.21
CA ASN A 200 -1.27 -1.15 16.94
C ASN A 200 -2.07 -0.29 15.96
N THR A 201 -3.38 -0.26 16.09
CA THR A 201 -4.30 0.47 15.19
C THR A 201 -4.36 1.97 15.45
N THR A 202 -3.73 2.46 16.55
CA THR A 202 -3.75 3.88 16.94
C THR A 202 -2.48 4.62 16.50
N ASP A 203 -1.31 4.09 16.85
CA ASP A 203 -0.01 4.70 16.55
C ASP A 203 0.75 4.02 15.40
N TYR A 204 0.18 2.90 14.90
CA TYR A 204 0.71 2.09 13.81
C TYR A 204 2.10 1.49 14.06
N LYS A 205 2.52 1.45 15.32
CA LYS A 205 3.77 0.82 15.71
C LYS A 205 3.59 -0.70 15.85
N TRP A 206 4.68 -1.42 15.57
CA TRP A 206 4.69 -2.85 15.78
C TRP A 206 4.94 -3.16 17.25
N VAL A 207 4.26 -4.16 17.73
CA VAL A 207 4.39 -4.65 19.10
C VAL A 207 4.48 -6.18 19.09
N LYS A 208 5.23 -6.70 20.03
CA LYS A 208 5.21 -8.14 20.32
C LYS A 208 3.92 -8.49 21.02
N GLN A 209 3.26 -9.55 20.56
CA GLN A 209 2.09 -10.16 21.21
C GLN A 209 2.28 -11.68 21.29
N MET A 210 1.58 -12.30 22.22
CA MET A 210 1.52 -13.76 22.30
C MET A 210 0.68 -14.30 21.14
N ASP A 211 1.15 -15.35 20.50
CA ASP A 211 0.52 -15.90 19.28
C ASP A 211 -0.87 -16.52 19.50
N ASN A 212 -1.26 -16.75 20.75
CA ASN A 212 -2.58 -17.25 21.17
C ASN A 212 -3.60 -16.13 21.45
N GLU A 213 -3.20 -14.86 21.42
CA GLU A 213 -4.14 -13.72 21.41
C GLU A 213 -4.92 -13.68 20.10
N THR A 214 -6.11 -13.08 20.12
CA THR A 214 -6.96 -13.01 18.92
C THR A 214 -7.15 -11.59 18.44
N PHE A 215 -6.80 -11.33 17.18
CA PHE A 215 -6.92 -10.03 16.55
C PHE A 215 -7.41 -10.14 15.10
N ASN A 216 -7.87 -9.00 14.56
CA ASN A 216 -8.02 -8.84 13.12
C ASN A 216 -6.66 -8.98 12.42
N PHE A 217 -6.65 -9.19 11.13
CA PHE A 217 -5.42 -9.39 10.37
C PHE A 217 -5.57 -8.97 8.91
N ILE A 218 -4.46 -8.78 8.22
CA ILE A 218 -4.45 -8.43 6.80
C ILE A 218 -3.81 -9.55 6.00
N CYS A 219 -4.59 -10.07 5.03
CA CYS A 219 -4.08 -10.97 4.01
C CYS A 219 -3.66 -10.21 2.75
N VAL A 220 -2.69 -10.75 2.03
CA VAL A 220 -2.26 -10.31 0.69
C VAL A 220 -2.71 -11.36 -0.34
N LYS A 221 -3.00 -10.91 -1.59
CA LYS A 221 -3.42 -11.79 -2.68
C LYS A 221 -2.47 -11.69 -3.87
#